data_a8c94568681ca5201cf8e2a5b703f596
#
_entry.id   a8c94568681ca5201cf8e2a5b703f596
#
_cell.length_a   1.000
_cell.length_b   1.000
_cell.length_c   1.000
_cell.angle_alpha   90.00
_cell.angle_beta   90.00
_cell.angle_gamma   90.00
#
_symmetry.space_group_name_H-M   'P 1'
#
loop_
_entity.id
_entity.type
_entity.pdbx_description
1 polymer ?
#
loop_
_entity_poly.entity_id
_entity_poly.type
_entity_poly.pdbx_seq_one_letter_code
_entity_poly.pdbx_strand_id
1 'polypeptide(L)'
;MLQPELKLRRDKIRVLMAQQEIDAALITCNVNLIYTYGRVVSGYLYLPLNAPARLFIKRPNNIEGEHIHSIRKPEQLPDLLKECGLPLPAKLMLEGDELSYTEYTRLAACFPETTVVNGTPLIRKARSVKTNIEIEMFRRSGIAHTKAYEQIPSVYRPGMTDRQLSIEIERLMRLEGCLGIFR
;
A
#
# COMPACT_ATOMS: atom_id res chain seq x y z
N MET A 1 8.66 14.29 -9.17
CA MET A 1 8.73 14.40 -7.69
C MET A 1 8.37 13.12 -6.93
N LEU A 2 7.40 12.33 -7.38
CA LEU A 2 6.96 11.12 -6.65
C LEU A 2 7.90 9.91 -6.80
N GLN A 3 8.54 9.71 -7.93
CA GLN A 3 9.37 8.51 -8.19
C GLN A 3 10.58 8.33 -7.24
N PRO A 4 11.36 9.39 -6.92
CA PRO A 4 12.45 9.27 -5.94
C PRO A 4 11.94 8.90 -4.54
N GLU A 5 10.79 9.44 -4.14
CA GLU A 5 10.15 9.12 -2.86
C GLU A 5 9.70 7.66 -2.80
N LEU A 6 9.06 7.16 -3.85
CA LEU A 6 8.64 5.76 -3.93
C LEU A 6 9.84 4.81 -3.93
N LYS A 7 10.94 5.20 -4.58
CA LYS A 7 12.19 4.45 -4.51
C LYS A 7 12.72 4.39 -3.09
N LEU A 8 12.81 5.53 -2.38
CA LEU A 8 13.25 5.59 -0.99
C LEU A 8 12.43 4.66 -0.09
N ARG A 9 11.10 4.65 -0.25
CA ARG A 9 10.21 3.79 0.53
C ARG A 9 10.43 2.30 0.25
N ARG A 10 10.59 1.92 -1.02
CA ARG A 10 10.96 0.54 -1.39
C ARG A 10 12.32 0.14 -0.82
N ASP A 11 13.29 1.04 -0.86
CA ASP A 11 14.63 0.77 -0.34
C ASP A 11 14.64 0.59 1.19
N LYS A 12 13.80 1.33 1.93
CA LYS A 12 13.57 1.07 3.38
C LYS A 12 13.07 -0.36 3.64
N ILE A 13 12.13 -0.84 2.81
CA ILE A 13 11.63 -2.23 2.93
C ILE A 13 12.75 -3.21 2.61
N ARG A 14 13.54 -2.99 1.54
CA ARG A 14 14.66 -3.85 1.15
C ARG A 14 15.72 -3.98 2.25
N VAL A 15 16.06 -2.88 2.92
CA VAL A 15 17.01 -2.92 4.06
C VAL A 15 16.51 -3.87 5.16
N LEU A 16 15.23 -3.83 5.48
CA LEU A 16 14.63 -4.73 6.48
C LEU A 16 14.51 -6.18 5.97
N MET A 17 14.25 -6.36 4.68
CA MET A 17 14.25 -7.69 4.04
C MET A 17 15.63 -8.33 4.11
N ALA A 18 16.68 -7.57 3.79
CA ALA A 18 18.07 -8.06 3.86
C ALA A 18 18.46 -8.52 5.26
N GLN A 19 18.02 -7.82 6.31
CA GLN A 19 18.26 -8.19 7.70
C GLN A 19 17.61 -9.53 8.11
N GLN A 20 16.60 -9.98 7.38
CA GLN A 20 15.85 -11.22 7.63
C GLN A 20 16.06 -12.28 6.53
N GLU A 21 17.04 -12.05 5.64
CA GLU A 21 17.36 -12.96 4.53
C GLU A 21 16.12 -13.25 3.65
N ILE A 22 15.31 -12.21 3.39
CA ILE A 22 14.13 -12.28 2.51
C ILE A 22 14.52 -11.82 1.11
N ASP A 23 14.30 -12.67 0.11
CA ASP A 23 14.68 -12.39 -1.28
C ASP A 23 13.71 -11.48 -2.01
N ALA A 24 12.42 -11.58 -1.68
CA ALA A 24 11.38 -10.79 -2.32
C ALA A 24 10.16 -10.56 -1.42
N ALA A 25 9.39 -9.52 -1.75
CA ALA A 25 8.08 -9.24 -1.20
C ALA A 25 7.01 -9.24 -2.28
N LEU A 26 5.84 -9.79 -1.99
CA LEU A 26 4.65 -9.65 -2.81
C LEU A 26 3.63 -8.78 -2.06
N ILE A 27 3.41 -7.57 -2.55
CA ILE A 27 2.58 -6.55 -1.92
C ILE A 27 1.26 -6.44 -2.68
N THR A 28 0.14 -6.50 -1.96
CA THR A 28 -1.22 -6.54 -2.49
C THR A 28 -2.15 -5.56 -1.80
N CYS A 29 -1.90 -5.28 -0.50
CA CYS A 29 -2.73 -4.41 0.29
C CYS A 29 -2.71 -2.97 -0.25
N ASN A 30 -3.88 -2.37 -0.42
CA ASN A 30 -4.05 -1.04 -1.01
C ASN A 30 -3.17 0.02 -0.35
N VAL A 31 -3.09 0.03 0.97
CA VAL A 31 -2.30 1.01 1.72
C VAL A 31 -0.79 0.85 1.47
N ASN A 32 -0.33 -0.38 1.28
CA ASN A 32 1.06 -0.69 0.99
C ASN A 32 1.40 -0.50 -0.49
N LEU A 33 0.43 -0.69 -1.40
CA LEU A 33 0.56 -0.30 -2.81
C LEU A 33 0.67 1.23 -2.95
N ILE A 34 -0.14 2.01 -2.23
CA ILE A 34 0.03 3.48 -2.19
C ILE A 34 1.42 3.85 -1.67
N TYR A 35 1.88 3.21 -0.60
CA TYR A 35 3.19 3.49 0.00
C TYR A 35 4.34 3.20 -0.95
N THR A 36 4.30 2.08 -1.68
CA THR A 36 5.41 1.56 -2.49
C THR A 36 5.34 1.91 -3.97
N TYR A 37 4.13 2.11 -4.50
CA TYR A 37 3.89 2.37 -5.92
C TYR A 37 3.18 3.72 -6.18
N GLY A 38 2.52 4.30 -5.18
CA GLY A 38 1.82 5.58 -5.28
C GLY A 38 0.40 5.49 -5.81
N ARG A 39 -0.12 4.31 -6.09
CA ARG A 39 -1.48 4.06 -6.59
C ARG A 39 -2.05 2.77 -6.02
N VAL A 40 -3.38 2.73 -5.93
CA VAL A 40 -4.12 1.48 -5.73
C VAL A 40 -4.40 0.86 -7.09
N VAL A 41 -4.06 -0.41 -7.22
CA VAL A 41 -4.37 -1.24 -8.38
C VAL A 41 -4.87 -2.61 -7.91
N SER A 42 -5.73 -3.24 -8.68
CA SER A 42 -6.01 -4.66 -8.46
C SER A 42 -4.87 -5.48 -9.07
N GLY A 43 -3.98 -5.99 -8.25
CA GLY A 43 -2.77 -6.68 -8.71
C GLY A 43 -1.76 -6.93 -7.61
N TYR A 44 -0.52 -7.11 -8.01
CA TYR A 44 0.60 -7.50 -7.17
C TYR A 44 1.82 -6.65 -7.48
N LEU A 45 2.41 -6.02 -6.48
CA LEU A 45 3.75 -5.45 -6.61
C LEU A 45 4.77 -6.48 -6.09
N TYR A 46 5.55 -7.04 -6.99
CA TYR A 46 6.69 -7.87 -6.65
C TYR A 46 7.92 -6.98 -6.43
N LEU A 47 8.47 -7.02 -5.24
CA LEU A 47 9.62 -6.23 -4.82
C LEU A 47 10.79 -7.18 -4.53
N PRO A 48 11.67 -7.46 -5.51
CA PRO A 48 12.88 -8.24 -5.27
C PRO A 48 13.90 -7.42 -4.48
N LEU A 49 14.77 -8.11 -3.73
CA LEU A 49 15.84 -7.47 -2.95
C LEU A 49 16.81 -6.69 -3.84
N ASN A 50 17.28 -7.32 -4.93
CA ASN A 50 18.38 -6.83 -5.75
C ASN A 50 18.01 -6.48 -7.20
N ALA A 51 16.71 -6.29 -7.52
CA ALA A 51 16.28 -5.93 -8.87
C ALA A 51 15.16 -4.88 -8.84
N PRO A 52 14.83 -4.24 -9.96
CA PRO A 52 13.68 -3.34 -10.05
C PRO A 52 12.37 -4.04 -9.69
N ALA A 53 11.50 -3.31 -9.00
CA ALA A 53 10.15 -3.82 -8.68
C ALA A 53 9.36 -4.07 -9.98
N ARG A 54 8.49 -5.07 -9.95
CA ARG A 54 7.57 -5.41 -11.04
C ARG A 54 6.14 -5.30 -10.56
N LEU A 55 5.29 -4.68 -11.36
CA LEU A 55 3.87 -4.56 -11.08
C LEU A 55 3.07 -5.48 -12.00
N PHE A 56 2.33 -6.40 -11.42
CA PHE A 56 1.43 -7.30 -12.13
C PHE A 56 0.00 -6.85 -11.90
N ILE A 57 -0.66 -6.31 -12.94
CA ILE A 57 -1.96 -5.64 -12.83
C ILE A 57 -3.06 -6.52 -13.41
N LYS A 58 -4.13 -6.70 -12.62
CA LYS A 58 -5.41 -7.24 -13.10
C LYS A 58 -6.32 -6.14 -13.66
N ARG A 59 -6.38 -5.00 -12.97
CA ARG A 59 -7.19 -3.82 -13.30
C ARG A 59 -6.58 -2.55 -12.68
N PRO A 60 -6.66 -1.37 -13.33
CA PRO A 60 -7.14 -1.16 -14.70
C PRO A 60 -6.12 -1.63 -15.76
N ASN A 61 -6.59 -1.94 -16.97
CA ASN A 61 -5.76 -2.52 -18.04
C ASN A 61 -4.99 -1.46 -18.84
N ASN A 62 -5.19 -0.18 -18.56
CA ASN A 62 -4.63 0.96 -19.31
C ASN A 62 -3.38 1.57 -18.65
N ILE A 63 -2.73 0.85 -17.75
CA ILE A 63 -1.46 1.28 -17.15
C ILE A 63 -0.35 0.51 -17.84
N GLU A 64 0.52 1.25 -18.52
CA GLU A 64 1.67 0.71 -19.26
C GLU A 64 2.98 1.24 -18.68
N GLY A 65 4.06 0.48 -18.83
CA GLY A 65 5.40 0.85 -18.42
C GLY A 65 6.37 -0.33 -18.48
N GLU A 66 7.65 -0.05 -18.50
CA GLU A 66 8.71 -1.05 -18.64
C GLU A 66 8.65 -2.20 -17.63
N HIS A 67 8.14 -1.92 -16.44
CA HIS A 67 8.08 -2.89 -15.33
C HIS A 67 6.64 -3.24 -14.93
N ILE A 68 5.70 -3.08 -15.86
CA ILE A 68 4.28 -3.31 -15.66
C ILE A 68 3.82 -4.43 -16.58
N HIS A 69 3.17 -5.44 -16.01
CA HIS A 69 2.73 -6.63 -16.72
C HIS A 69 1.27 -6.91 -16.43
N SER A 70 0.51 -7.33 -17.44
CA SER A 70 -0.87 -7.77 -17.24
C SER A 70 -0.89 -9.17 -16.62
N ILE A 71 -1.80 -9.38 -15.68
CA ILE A 71 -2.02 -10.69 -15.05
C ILE A 71 -3.51 -10.95 -14.87
N ARG A 72 -3.96 -12.19 -15.06
CA ARG A 72 -5.36 -12.58 -14.84
C ARG A 72 -5.55 -13.29 -13.49
N LYS A 73 -4.61 -14.15 -13.12
CA LYS A 73 -4.67 -14.97 -11.90
C LYS A 73 -3.28 -15.13 -11.29
N PRO A 74 -3.16 -15.29 -9.96
CA PRO A 74 -1.88 -15.35 -9.26
C PRO A 74 -1.00 -16.53 -9.69
N GLU A 75 -1.57 -17.62 -10.17
CA GLU A 75 -0.85 -18.80 -10.64
C GLU A 75 0.08 -18.51 -11.84
N GLN A 76 -0.09 -17.37 -12.49
CA GLN A 76 0.79 -16.92 -13.58
C GLN A 76 2.07 -16.21 -13.07
N LEU A 77 2.13 -15.86 -11.76
CA LEU A 77 3.27 -15.11 -11.21
C LEU A 77 4.62 -15.79 -11.43
N PRO A 78 4.80 -17.10 -11.16
CA PRO A 78 6.10 -17.73 -11.34
C PRO A 78 6.62 -17.68 -12.78
N ASP A 79 5.73 -17.89 -13.76
CA ASP A 79 6.10 -17.86 -15.18
C ASP A 79 6.40 -16.43 -15.64
N LEU A 80 5.57 -15.46 -15.26
CA LEU A 80 5.82 -14.06 -15.56
C LEU A 80 7.12 -13.53 -14.91
N LEU A 81 7.49 -14.00 -13.73
CA LEU A 81 8.78 -13.66 -13.12
C LEU A 81 9.95 -14.21 -13.94
N LYS A 82 9.85 -15.46 -14.42
CA LYS A 82 10.87 -16.05 -15.32
C LYS A 82 10.96 -15.29 -16.64
N GLU A 83 9.83 -14.94 -17.24
CA GLU A 83 9.78 -14.10 -18.46
C GLU A 83 10.45 -12.73 -18.25
N CYS A 84 10.35 -12.17 -17.04
CA CYS A 84 11.04 -10.94 -16.62
C CYS A 84 12.55 -11.15 -16.34
N GLY A 85 13.08 -12.35 -16.48
CA GLY A 85 14.47 -12.68 -16.15
C GLY A 85 14.77 -12.68 -14.64
N LEU A 86 13.74 -12.83 -13.80
CA LEU A 86 13.89 -12.87 -12.36
C LEU A 86 13.86 -14.32 -11.85
N PRO A 87 14.81 -14.72 -10.98
CA PRO A 87 14.76 -16.01 -10.33
C PRO A 87 13.56 -16.08 -9.36
N LEU A 88 13.02 -17.27 -9.16
CA LEU A 88 12.07 -17.48 -8.09
C LEU A 88 12.78 -17.30 -6.74
N PRO A 89 12.15 -16.66 -5.75
CA PRO A 89 12.77 -16.41 -4.46
C PRO A 89 12.86 -17.70 -3.64
N ALA A 90 13.95 -17.90 -2.90
CA ALA A 90 14.02 -18.96 -1.89
C ALA A 90 13.16 -18.61 -0.67
N LYS A 91 13.08 -17.31 -0.35
CA LYS A 91 12.26 -16.81 0.76
C LYS A 91 11.44 -15.59 0.30
N LEU A 92 10.11 -15.72 0.37
CA LEU A 92 9.14 -14.71 -0.06
C LEU A 92 8.31 -14.22 1.11
N MET A 93 8.21 -12.92 1.31
CA MET A 93 7.25 -12.39 2.27
C MET A 93 5.92 -12.01 1.59
N LEU A 94 4.83 -12.40 2.24
CA LEU A 94 3.45 -12.00 1.95
C LEU A 94 2.90 -11.14 3.08
N GLU A 95 1.83 -10.40 2.81
CA GLU A 95 1.14 -9.57 3.81
C GLU A 95 0.14 -10.40 4.63
N GLY A 96 0.65 -11.32 5.46
CA GLY A 96 -0.14 -12.35 6.13
C GLY A 96 -1.24 -11.81 7.06
N ASP A 97 -1.07 -10.63 7.68
CA ASP A 97 -2.10 -10.03 8.55
C ASP A 97 -3.19 -9.29 7.76
N GLU A 98 -2.97 -9.03 6.46
CA GLU A 98 -3.87 -8.22 5.62
C GLU A 98 -4.62 -9.09 4.60
N LEU A 99 -4.07 -10.25 4.26
CA LEU A 99 -4.68 -11.20 3.34
C LEU A 99 -5.68 -12.11 4.05
N SER A 100 -6.77 -12.46 3.37
CA SER A 100 -7.59 -13.57 3.85
C SER A 100 -6.79 -14.88 3.83
N TYR A 101 -7.16 -15.82 4.68
CA TYR A 101 -6.51 -17.15 4.71
C TYR A 101 -6.49 -17.80 3.31
N THR A 102 -7.60 -17.70 2.57
CA THR A 102 -7.72 -18.25 1.22
C THR A 102 -6.76 -17.58 0.23
N GLU A 103 -6.60 -16.27 0.29
CA GLU A 103 -5.67 -15.54 -0.58
C GLU A 103 -4.22 -15.86 -0.22
N TYR A 104 -3.90 -15.89 1.08
CA TYR A 104 -2.56 -16.23 1.55
C TYR A 104 -2.14 -17.63 1.09
N THR A 105 -2.98 -18.64 1.33
CA THR A 105 -2.69 -20.03 0.94
C THR A 105 -2.60 -20.20 -0.58
N ARG A 106 -3.46 -19.52 -1.33
CA ARG A 106 -3.42 -19.52 -2.79
C ARG A 106 -2.14 -18.90 -3.34
N LEU A 107 -1.70 -17.77 -2.78
CA LEU A 107 -0.45 -17.13 -3.17
C LEU A 107 0.77 -17.98 -2.79
N ALA A 108 0.77 -18.55 -1.59
CA ALA A 108 1.84 -19.46 -1.16
C ALA A 108 1.94 -20.69 -2.06
N ALA A 109 0.81 -21.26 -2.48
CA ALA A 109 0.78 -22.40 -3.39
C ALA A 109 1.35 -22.10 -4.80
N CYS A 110 1.41 -20.83 -5.20
CA CYS A 110 2.09 -20.44 -6.46
C CYS A 110 3.60 -20.64 -6.40
N PHE A 111 4.19 -20.78 -5.20
CA PHE A 111 5.64 -20.87 -4.98
C PHE A 111 5.99 -22.09 -4.11
N PRO A 112 5.80 -23.31 -4.61
CA PRO A 112 5.90 -24.54 -3.79
C PRO A 112 7.31 -24.79 -3.22
N GLU A 113 8.36 -24.34 -3.90
CA GLU A 113 9.77 -24.49 -3.48
C GLU A 113 10.25 -23.32 -2.60
N THR A 114 9.38 -22.34 -2.30
CA THR A 114 9.73 -21.10 -1.60
C THR A 114 9.28 -21.14 -0.15
N THR A 115 10.13 -20.71 0.77
CA THR A 115 9.74 -20.45 2.15
C THR A 115 8.92 -19.16 2.21
N VAL A 116 7.63 -19.28 2.50
CA VAL A 116 6.73 -18.12 2.62
C VAL A 116 6.64 -17.65 4.07
N VAL A 117 6.84 -16.36 4.30
CA VAL A 117 6.81 -15.74 5.63
C VAL A 117 5.84 -14.55 5.69
N ASN A 118 5.33 -14.24 6.88
CA ASN A 118 4.53 -13.04 7.10
C ASN A 118 5.42 -11.79 7.15
N GLY A 119 5.31 -10.92 6.15
CA GLY A 119 6.06 -9.66 6.03
C GLY A 119 5.31 -8.43 6.53
N THR A 120 4.07 -8.56 7.00
CA THR A 120 3.27 -7.41 7.44
C THR A 120 3.95 -6.58 8.55
N PRO A 121 4.53 -7.19 9.60
CA PRO A 121 5.24 -6.43 10.63
C PRO A 121 6.44 -5.65 10.07
N LEU A 122 7.15 -6.22 9.09
CA LEU A 122 8.29 -5.58 8.43
C LEU A 122 7.87 -4.33 7.65
N ILE A 123 6.80 -4.43 6.86
CA ILE A 123 6.26 -3.30 6.11
C ILE A 123 5.75 -2.21 7.07
N ARG A 124 5.04 -2.59 8.14
CA ARG A 124 4.60 -1.65 9.19
C ARG A 124 5.79 -0.94 9.83
N LYS A 125 6.90 -1.64 10.11
CA LYS A 125 8.14 -1.07 10.62
C LYS A 125 8.76 -0.07 9.63
N ALA A 126 8.82 -0.40 8.34
CA ALA A 126 9.30 0.53 7.29
C ALA A 126 8.47 1.82 7.23
N ARG A 127 7.14 1.73 7.43
CA ARG A 127 6.20 2.86 7.42
C ARG A 127 6.15 3.63 8.72
N SER A 128 6.69 3.12 9.83
CA SER A 128 6.64 3.79 11.14
C SER A 128 7.43 5.09 11.14
N VAL A 129 8.60 5.12 10.49
CA VAL A 129 9.44 6.32 10.34
C VAL A 129 9.07 7.04 9.04
N LYS A 130 8.45 8.21 9.17
CA LYS A 130 7.93 9.01 8.05
C LYS A 130 9.07 9.72 7.32
N THR A 131 8.89 9.89 6.00
CA THR A 131 9.74 10.76 5.19
C THR A 131 9.34 12.23 5.34
N ASN A 132 10.17 13.16 4.88
CA ASN A 132 9.83 14.58 4.91
C ASN A 132 8.56 14.89 4.11
N ILE A 133 8.35 14.21 2.97
CA ILE A 133 7.14 14.36 2.15
C ILE A 133 5.92 13.85 2.91
N GLU A 134 6.02 12.71 3.59
CA GLU A 134 4.93 12.18 4.42
C GLU A 134 4.61 13.13 5.60
N ILE A 135 5.63 13.68 6.26
CA ILE A 135 5.44 14.65 7.35
C ILE A 135 4.70 15.90 6.84
N GLU A 136 5.06 16.40 5.66
CA GLU A 136 4.37 17.54 5.07
C GLU A 136 2.90 17.23 4.72
N MET A 137 2.63 16.04 4.20
CA MET A 137 1.26 15.56 3.96
C MET A 137 0.45 15.49 5.26
N PHE A 138 1.05 14.99 6.35
CA PHE A 138 0.41 14.96 7.67
C PHE A 138 0.13 16.36 8.21
N ARG A 139 1.07 17.30 8.05
CA ARG A 139 0.87 18.70 8.46
C ARG A 139 -0.31 19.36 7.71
N ARG A 140 -0.38 19.16 6.40
CA ARG A 140 -1.52 19.69 5.59
C ARG A 140 -2.84 19.08 6.02
N SER A 141 -2.87 17.77 6.23
CA SER A 141 -4.05 17.10 6.75
C SER A 141 -4.44 17.63 8.13
N GLY A 142 -3.46 17.82 9.03
CA GLY A 142 -3.70 18.39 10.36
C GLY A 142 -4.31 19.80 10.29
N ILE A 143 -3.80 20.66 9.43
CA ILE A 143 -4.35 22.03 9.23
C ILE A 143 -5.81 21.96 8.76
N ALA A 144 -6.14 21.11 7.79
CA ALA A 144 -7.50 20.93 7.31
C ALA A 144 -8.45 20.44 8.43
N HIS A 145 -7.98 19.47 9.22
CA HIS A 145 -8.73 18.99 10.38
C HIS A 145 -8.95 20.08 11.42
N THR A 146 -7.91 20.83 11.79
CA THR A 146 -8.01 21.94 12.76
C THR A 146 -9.04 22.98 12.31
N LYS A 147 -8.99 23.42 11.06
CA LYS A 147 -9.96 24.35 10.50
C LYS A 147 -11.41 23.85 10.56
N ALA A 148 -11.62 22.55 10.25
CA ALA A 148 -12.94 21.96 10.36
C ALA A 148 -13.42 21.92 11.83
N TYR A 149 -12.56 21.54 12.77
CA TYR A 149 -12.88 21.51 14.19
C TYR A 149 -13.22 22.92 14.76
N GLU A 150 -12.49 23.95 14.38
CA GLU A 150 -12.74 25.32 14.80
C GLU A 150 -14.10 25.85 14.36
N GLN A 151 -14.67 25.30 13.28
CA GLN A 151 -15.99 25.67 12.78
C GLN A 151 -17.15 24.91 13.44
N ILE A 152 -16.90 23.83 14.21
CA ILE A 152 -17.94 23.03 14.83
C ILE A 152 -18.91 23.88 15.69
N PRO A 153 -18.43 24.83 16.54
CA PRO A 153 -19.34 25.68 17.32
C PRO A 153 -20.33 26.48 16.48
N SER A 154 -19.98 26.84 15.24
CA SER A 154 -20.84 27.61 14.35
C SER A 154 -21.95 26.79 13.70
N VAL A 155 -21.79 25.48 13.60
CA VAL A 155 -22.78 24.58 13.00
C VAL A 155 -23.59 23.80 14.04
N TYR A 156 -23.08 23.70 15.26
CA TYR A 156 -23.80 23.06 16.35
C TYR A 156 -25.05 23.85 16.76
N ARG A 157 -26.17 23.17 16.95
CA ARG A 157 -27.42 23.73 17.45
C ARG A 157 -27.98 22.83 18.57
N PRO A 158 -28.45 23.38 19.69
CA PRO A 158 -29.12 22.61 20.71
C PRO A 158 -30.25 21.76 20.14
N GLY A 159 -30.31 20.50 20.54
CA GLY A 159 -31.28 19.53 20.01
C GLY A 159 -30.85 18.77 18.77
N MET A 160 -29.67 19.04 18.21
CA MET A 160 -29.12 18.17 17.18
C MET A 160 -28.80 16.78 17.74
N THR A 161 -29.09 15.76 16.94
CA THR A 161 -28.60 14.41 17.19
C THR A 161 -27.14 14.30 16.86
N ASP A 162 -26.44 13.29 17.41
CA ASP A 162 -25.05 12.94 17.07
C ASP A 162 -24.87 12.73 15.55
N ARG A 163 -25.84 12.07 14.90
CA ARG A 163 -25.85 11.88 13.45
C ARG A 163 -25.90 13.19 12.67
N GLN A 164 -26.74 14.13 13.08
CA GLN A 164 -26.82 15.44 12.43
C GLN A 164 -25.52 16.22 12.59
N LEU A 165 -24.93 16.22 13.79
CA LEU A 165 -23.62 16.85 14.02
C LEU A 165 -22.52 16.17 13.19
N SER A 166 -22.49 14.86 13.12
CA SER A 166 -21.49 14.11 12.30
C SER A 166 -21.58 14.50 10.82
N ILE A 167 -22.79 14.68 10.27
CA ILE A 167 -22.98 15.12 8.87
C ILE A 167 -22.40 16.53 8.67
N GLU A 168 -22.62 17.45 9.60
CA GLU A 168 -22.07 18.81 9.50
C GLU A 168 -20.53 18.81 9.59
N ILE A 169 -19.97 18.04 10.51
CA ILE A 169 -18.50 17.88 10.63
C ILE A 169 -17.92 17.30 9.34
N GLU A 170 -18.55 16.26 8.78
CA GLU A 170 -18.10 15.67 7.52
C GLU A 170 -18.17 16.69 6.37
N ARG A 171 -19.23 17.51 6.32
CA ARG A 171 -19.36 18.60 5.34
C ARG A 171 -18.24 19.61 5.48
N LEU A 172 -17.92 20.06 6.69
CA LEU A 172 -16.81 20.97 6.95
C LEU A 172 -15.47 20.39 6.50
N MET A 173 -15.20 19.13 6.82
CA MET A 173 -13.98 18.44 6.40
C MET A 173 -13.87 18.32 4.88
N ARG A 174 -14.97 18.05 4.18
CA ARG A 174 -15.01 18.02 2.71
C ARG A 174 -14.74 19.39 2.07
N LEU A 175 -15.21 20.46 2.69
CA LEU A 175 -14.91 21.84 2.23
C LEU A 175 -13.42 22.17 2.36
N GLU A 176 -12.72 21.60 3.34
CA GLU A 176 -11.26 21.72 3.49
C GLU A 176 -10.47 20.71 2.61
N GLY A 177 -11.14 20.01 1.70
CA GLY A 177 -10.52 19.11 0.72
C GLY A 177 -10.35 17.66 1.19
N CYS A 178 -10.90 17.27 2.33
CA CYS A 178 -10.90 15.89 2.76
C CYS A 178 -11.90 15.07 1.94
N LEU A 179 -11.50 13.85 1.52
CA LEU A 179 -12.36 12.96 0.73
C LEU A 179 -13.48 12.28 1.54
N GLY A 180 -13.52 12.51 2.85
CA GLY A 180 -14.46 11.89 3.78
C GLY A 180 -13.78 10.94 4.78
N ILE A 181 -14.58 10.31 5.62
CA ILE A 181 -14.12 9.31 6.60
C ILE A 181 -14.10 7.95 5.88
N PHE A 182 -12.90 7.43 5.64
CA PHE A 182 -12.72 6.04 5.21
C PHE A 182 -12.54 5.18 6.46
N ARG A 183 -13.45 4.25 6.66
CA ARG A 183 -13.35 3.21 7.68
C ARG A 183 -12.72 1.95 7.09
#